data_158981d365a3d0994282661ae52913cd
#
_entry.id   158981d365a3d0994282661ae52913cd
#
_cell.length_a   1.000
_cell.length_b   1.000
_cell.length_c   1.000
_cell.angle_alpha   90.00
_cell.angle_beta   90.00
_cell.angle_gamma   90.00
#
_symmetry.space_group_name_H-M   'P 1'
#
loop_
_entity.id
_entity.type
_entity.pdbx_description
1 polymer ?
#
loop_
_entity_poly.entity_id
_entity_poly.type
_entity_poly.pdbx_seq_one_letter_code
_entity_poly.pdbx_strand_id
1 'polypeptide(L)'
;VTLKEGNDLLVLEKGGRTVELKDGDDSLKVKGKRHVETGGDEERKHGGNVVINVKGDYTLKVSGNLTIEAGGTLALKSAKAQFSAKQGMEISSSANLSVSAQAELTQKAMMVDIKANAKGTLSAGAMLEVKGGLVKIN
;
A
#
# COMPACT_ATOMS: atom_id res chain seq x y z
N VAL A 1 -8.22 -0.69 38.94
CA VAL A 1 -9.45 0.14 39.13
C VAL A 1 -10.55 -0.48 38.29
N THR A 2 -11.69 -0.78 38.90
CA THR A 2 -12.88 -1.27 38.18
C THR A 2 -13.96 -0.21 38.30
N LEU A 3 -14.37 0.38 37.16
CA LEU A 3 -15.52 1.26 37.06
C LEU A 3 -16.68 0.47 36.44
N LYS A 4 -17.82 0.33 37.15
CA LYS A 4 -19.01 -0.35 36.64
C LYS A 4 -19.84 0.58 35.75
N GLU A 5 -19.89 1.85 36.13
CA GLU A 5 -20.63 2.91 35.41
C GLU A 5 -19.84 4.24 35.57
N GLY A 6 -19.89 5.11 34.55
CA GLY A 6 -19.28 6.43 34.56
C GLY A 6 -18.11 6.59 33.59
N ASN A 7 -17.42 7.71 33.69
CA ASN A 7 -16.28 8.06 32.87
C ASN A 7 -15.00 8.05 33.71
N ASP A 8 -13.93 7.52 33.14
CA ASP A 8 -12.57 7.67 33.67
C ASP A 8 -11.85 8.76 32.87
N LEU A 9 -11.33 9.77 33.53
CA LEU A 9 -10.64 10.90 32.94
C LEU A 9 -9.26 11.05 33.57
N LEU A 10 -8.21 10.86 32.79
CA LEU A 10 -6.84 11.18 33.14
C LEU A 10 -6.39 12.40 32.35
N VAL A 11 -6.14 13.51 33.01
CA VAL A 11 -5.59 14.74 32.42
C VAL A 11 -4.20 14.97 33.00
N LEU A 12 -3.21 15.12 32.13
CA LEU A 12 -1.87 15.57 32.49
C LEU A 12 -1.62 16.92 31.82
N GLU A 13 -1.62 17.99 32.60
CA GLU A 13 -1.41 19.33 32.06
C GLU A 13 0.06 19.61 31.73
N LYS A 14 0.97 18.97 32.44
CA LYS A 14 2.42 19.08 32.22
C LYS A 14 3.07 17.72 32.50
N GLY A 15 4.15 17.41 31.78
CA GLY A 15 4.91 16.18 31.91
C GLY A 15 4.44 15.09 30.97
N GLY A 16 4.94 13.87 31.18
CA GLY A 16 4.68 12.70 30.37
C GLY A 16 3.99 11.56 31.13
N ARG A 17 3.42 10.63 30.40
CA ARG A 17 2.92 9.36 30.92
C ARG A 17 3.76 8.22 30.36
N THR A 18 4.31 7.39 31.23
CA THR A 18 4.96 6.15 30.83
C THR A 18 4.18 4.98 31.38
N VAL A 19 3.92 3.99 30.55
CA VAL A 19 3.37 2.68 30.96
C VAL A 19 4.36 1.64 30.50
N GLU A 20 4.93 0.89 31.46
CA GLU A 20 5.88 -0.18 31.22
C GLU A 20 5.30 -1.49 31.79
N LEU A 21 5.15 -2.48 30.92
CA LEU A 21 4.84 -3.85 31.30
C LEU A 21 6.12 -4.68 31.14
N LYS A 22 6.74 -5.08 32.24
CA LYS A 22 7.99 -5.85 32.21
C LYS A 22 7.75 -7.31 31.86
N ASP A 23 6.55 -7.80 32.13
CA ASP A 23 6.11 -9.16 31.86
C ASP A 23 4.59 -9.19 31.71
N GLY A 24 4.08 -10.09 30.86
CA GLY A 24 2.65 -10.26 30.59
C GLY A 24 2.12 -9.47 29.38
N ASP A 25 0.80 -9.45 29.25
CA ASP A 25 0.09 -8.93 28.08
C ASP A 25 -0.62 -7.61 28.40
N ASP A 26 -0.69 -6.70 27.44
CA ASP A 26 -1.60 -5.56 27.44
C ASP A 26 -2.81 -5.84 26.53
N SER A 27 -4.02 -5.69 27.06
CA SER A 27 -5.24 -5.96 26.34
C SER A 27 -6.23 -4.81 26.47
N LEU A 28 -6.58 -4.20 25.32
CA LEU A 28 -7.59 -3.15 25.23
C LEU A 28 -8.79 -3.64 24.42
N LYS A 29 -9.99 -3.70 25.05
CA LYS A 29 -11.27 -4.03 24.39
C LYS A 29 -12.20 -2.83 24.44
N VAL A 30 -12.59 -2.33 23.27
CA VAL A 30 -13.50 -1.19 23.13
C VAL A 30 -14.69 -1.63 22.29
N LYS A 31 -15.91 -1.63 22.86
CA LYS A 31 -17.14 -1.94 22.13
C LYS A 31 -17.61 -0.80 21.22
N GLY A 32 -17.30 0.42 21.60
CA GLY A 32 -17.65 1.64 20.86
C GLY A 32 -16.50 2.18 20.04
N LYS A 33 -16.47 3.49 19.87
CA LYS A 33 -15.42 4.19 19.14
C LYS A 33 -14.16 4.35 20.00
N ARG A 34 -13.01 4.06 19.42
CA ARG A 34 -11.70 4.48 19.93
C ARG A 34 -11.18 5.64 19.08
N HIS A 35 -10.82 6.75 19.73
CA HIS A 35 -10.18 7.89 19.09
C HIS A 35 -8.78 8.06 19.68
N VAL A 36 -7.78 8.22 18.82
CA VAL A 36 -6.39 8.52 19.19
C VAL A 36 -5.95 9.69 18.35
N GLU A 37 -5.49 10.75 18.99
CA GLU A 37 -4.98 11.96 18.36
C GLU A 37 -3.60 12.27 18.93
N THR A 38 -2.62 12.45 18.06
CA THR A 38 -1.25 12.77 18.42
C THR A 38 -0.86 14.07 17.70
N GLY A 39 -0.56 15.13 18.45
CA GLY A 39 -0.18 16.43 17.89
C GLY A 39 1.28 16.51 17.42
N GLY A 40 2.10 15.54 17.76
CA GLY A 40 3.50 15.40 17.35
C GLY A 40 3.75 14.07 16.66
N ASP A 41 4.96 13.56 16.78
CA ASP A 41 5.36 12.29 16.18
C ASP A 41 4.77 11.09 16.92
N GLU A 42 4.42 10.05 16.19
CA GLU A 42 4.05 8.74 16.73
C GLU A 42 4.98 7.68 16.16
N GLU A 43 5.62 6.92 17.04
CA GLU A 43 6.47 5.78 16.67
C GLU A 43 5.89 4.48 17.24
N ARG A 44 5.80 3.45 16.39
CA ARG A 44 5.37 2.10 16.79
C ARG A 44 6.42 1.08 16.36
N LYS A 45 6.97 0.35 17.34
CA LYS A 45 7.92 -0.74 17.11
C LYS A 45 7.33 -2.06 17.57
N HIS A 46 7.38 -3.06 16.72
CA HIS A 46 6.91 -4.40 17.01
C HIS A 46 8.04 -5.40 16.72
N GLY A 47 8.40 -6.19 17.71
CA GLY A 47 9.39 -7.28 17.56
C GLY A 47 8.79 -8.55 16.97
N GLY A 48 7.47 -8.63 16.83
CA GLY A 48 6.74 -9.77 16.29
C GLY A 48 5.75 -9.35 15.19
N ASN A 49 4.76 -10.17 14.96
CA ASN A 49 3.75 -9.97 13.93
C ASN A 49 2.74 -8.89 14.32
N VAL A 50 2.32 -8.10 13.35
CA VAL A 50 1.18 -7.18 13.47
C VAL A 50 0.07 -7.65 12.53
N VAL A 51 -1.14 -7.82 13.07
CA VAL A 51 -2.32 -8.22 12.31
C VAL A 51 -3.42 -7.16 12.48
N ILE A 52 -3.90 -6.62 11.37
CA ILE A 52 -4.98 -5.63 11.35
C ILE A 52 -6.14 -6.20 10.54
N ASN A 53 -7.25 -6.52 11.20
CA ASN A 53 -8.48 -6.99 10.56
C ASN A 53 -9.54 -5.91 10.62
N VAL A 54 -9.98 -5.43 9.47
CA VAL A 54 -11.01 -4.39 9.34
C VAL A 54 -12.18 -4.94 8.54
N LYS A 55 -13.38 -4.97 9.14
CA LYS A 55 -14.60 -5.44 8.45
C LYS A 55 -15.22 -4.39 7.52
N GLY A 56 -14.93 -3.12 7.76
CA GLY A 56 -15.35 -1.99 6.95
C GLY A 56 -14.19 -1.40 6.18
N ASP A 57 -14.20 -0.10 5.97
CA ASP A 57 -13.17 0.62 5.23
C ASP A 57 -11.92 0.87 6.07
N TYR A 58 -10.76 0.77 5.46
CA TYR A 58 -9.49 1.22 6.00
C TYR A 58 -8.93 2.32 5.12
N THR A 59 -8.78 3.51 5.67
CA THR A 59 -8.28 4.68 4.94
C THR A 59 -6.96 5.17 5.53
N LEU A 60 -5.93 5.30 4.69
CA LEU A 60 -4.65 5.92 5.02
C LEU A 60 -4.48 7.18 4.17
N LYS A 61 -4.36 8.36 4.81
CA LYS A 61 -4.10 9.63 4.16
C LYS A 61 -2.78 10.19 4.67
N VAL A 62 -1.85 10.45 3.77
CA VAL A 62 -0.53 10.98 4.07
C VAL A 62 -0.29 12.21 3.21
N SER A 63 -0.04 13.36 3.82
CA SER A 63 0.25 14.61 3.10
C SER A 63 1.70 14.69 2.60
N GLY A 64 2.60 13.99 3.26
CA GLY A 64 4.00 13.86 2.88
C GLY A 64 4.28 12.56 2.13
N ASN A 65 5.42 11.95 2.39
CA ASN A 65 5.83 10.71 1.78
C ASN A 65 5.23 9.49 2.49
N LEU A 66 4.83 8.49 1.74
CA LEU A 66 4.48 7.17 2.23
C LEU A 66 5.49 6.16 1.67
N THR A 67 6.19 5.45 2.55
CA THR A 67 7.08 4.35 2.17
C THR A 67 6.50 3.04 2.69
N ILE A 68 6.43 2.03 1.82
CA ILE A 68 6.05 0.66 2.17
C ILE A 68 7.18 -0.24 1.71
N GLU A 69 7.84 -0.90 2.65
CA GLU A 69 8.96 -1.79 2.40
C GLU A 69 8.67 -3.17 3.01
N ALA A 70 8.96 -4.22 2.28
CA ALA A 70 8.86 -5.59 2.74
C ALA A 70 10.13 -6.36 2.34
N GLY A 71 10.82 -6.94 3.29
CA GLY A 71 11.99 -7.78 3.03
C GLY A 71 11.66 -9.12 2.37
N GLY A 72 10.39 -9.51 2.39
CA GLY A 72 9.87 -10.68 1.69
C GLY A 72 8.86 -10.28 0.61
N THR A 73 7.66 -10.82 0.68
CA THR A 73 6.60 -10.60 -0.33
C THR A 73 5.69 -9.46 0.09
N LEU A 74 5.47 -8.50 -0.80
CA LEU A 74 4.36 -7.57 -0.75
C LEU A 74 3.24 -8.06 -1.67
N ALA A 75 2.11 -8.46 -1.12
CA ALA A 75 0.94 -8.91 -1.88
C ALA A 75 -0.22 -7.92 -1.72
N LEU A 76 -0.70 -7.36 -2.84
CA LEU A 76 -1.87 -6.50 -2.90
C LEU A 76 -2.96 -7.22 -3.71
N LYS A 77 -4.09 -7.54 -3.06
CA LYS A 77 -5.22 -8.24 -3.68
C LYS A 77 -6.49 -7.44 -3.49
N SER A 78 -7.21 -7.20 -4.55
CA SER A 78 -8.48 -6.48 -4.53
C SER A 78 -9.34 -6.83 -5.74
N ALA A 79 -10.64 -6.59 -5.67
CA ALA A 79 -11.51 -6.68 -6.84
C ALA A 79 -11.18 -5.61 -7.88
N LYS A 80 -10.76 -4.41 -7.44
CA LYS A 80 -10.33 -3.31 -8.31
C LYS A 80 -9.17 -2.58 -7.65
N ALA A 81 -8.06 -2.42 -8.37
CA ALA A 81 -6.93 -1.59 -7.95
C ALA A 81 -6.77 -0.39 -8.88
N GLN A 82 -6.45 0.77 -8.33
CA GLN A 82 -6.15 1.98 -9.08
C GLN A 82 -4.85 2.59 -8.57
N PHE A 83 -3.90 2.84 -9.48
CA PHE A 83 -2.66 3.54 -9.19
C PHE A 83 -2.63 4.80 -10.07
N SER A 84 -2.50 5.95 -9.45
CA SER A 84 -2.46 7.24 -10.14
C SER A 84 -1.34 8.10 -9.59
N ALA A 85 -0.51 8.64 -10.46
CA ALA A 85 0.55 9.56 -10.12
C ALA A 85 0.47 10.81 -11.02
N LYS A 86 0.64 12.01 -10.44
CA LYS A 86 0.57 13.26 -11.18
C LYS A 86 1.84 13.56 -11.98
N GLN A 87 3.00 13.14 -11.49
CA GLN A 87 4.28 13.46 -12.11
C GLN A 87 4.93 12.27 -12.82
N GLY A 88 4.91 11.10 -12.21
CA GLY A 88 5.50 9.90 -12.77
C GLY A 88 5.16 8.66 -11.96
N MET A 89 5.26 7.51 -12.60
CA MET A 89 5.18 6.20 -11.99
C MET A 89 6.28 5.34 -12.56
N GLU A 90 7.07 4.73 -11.70
CA GLU A 90 8.12 3.79 -12.08
C GLU A 90 7.79 2.40 -11.55
N ILE A 91 7.92 1.39 -12.40
CA ILE A 91 7.81 -0.01 -12.03
C ILE A 91 9.06 -0.69 -12.56
N SER A 92 9.91 -1.16 -11.67
CA SER A 92 11.16 -1.82 -12.01
C SER A 92 11.30 -3.16 -11.31
N SER A 93 12.01 -4.08 -11.93
CA SER A 93 12.35 -5.38 -11.36
C SER A 93 13.76 -5.76 -11.79
N SER A 94 14.58 -6.20 -10.86
CA SER A 94 15.91 -6.72 -11.15
C SER A 94 15.91 -8.14 -11.75
N ALA A 95 14.77 -8.83 -11.71
CA ALA A 95 14.60 -10.17 -12.26
C ALA A 95 13.50 -10.18 -13.33
N ASN A 96 12.27 -10.52 -12.97
CA ASN A 96 11.18 -10.64 -13.90
C ASN A 96 10.05 -9.66 -13.58
N LEU A 97 9.50 -9.01 -14.58
CA LEU A 97 8.26 -8.26 -14.51
C LEU A 97 7.23 -8.95 -15.42
N SER A 98 6.10 -9.38 -14.86
CA SER A 98 5.00 -9.96 -15.62
C SER A 98 3.76 -9.10 -15.46
N VAL A 99 3.15 -8.71 -16.59
CA VAL A 99 1.88 -8.01 -16.64
C VAL A 99 0.93 -8.80 -17.50
N SER A 100 -0.19 -9.24 -16.95
CA SER A 100 -1.18 -10.03 -17.67
C SER A 100 -2.60 -9.56 -17.38
N ALA A 101 -3.46 -9.67 -18.39
CA ALA A 101 -4.89 -9.42 -18.27
C ALA A 101 -5.64 -10.53 -19.02
N GLN A 102 -6.75 -11.02 -18.45
CA GLN A 102 -7.56 -12.06 -19.11
C GLN A 102 -8.38 -11.51 -20.28
N ALA A 103 -8.86 -10.27 -20.17
CA ALA A 103 -9.73 -9.68 -21.20
C ALA A 103 -8.96 -8.67 -22.06
N GLU A 104 -8.45 -7.62 -21.46
CA GLU A 104 -7.85 -6.53 -22.21
C GLU A 104 -6.67 -5.92 -21.47
N LEU A 105 -5.59 -5.62 -22.18
CA LEU A 105 -4.47 -4.80 -21.73
C LEU A 105 -4.34 -3.61 -22.67
N THR A 106 -4.69 -2.42 -22.20
CA THR A 106 -4.58 -1.18 -22.98
C THR A 106 -3.41 -0.34 -22.48
N GLN A 107 -2.53 0.07 -23.41
CA GLN A 107 -1.46 1.03 -23.15
C GLN A 107 -1.64 2.24 -24.08
N LYS A 108 -1.67 3.44 -23.52
CA LYS A 108 -1.84 4.68 -24.27
C LYS A 108 -0.88 5.74 -23.77
N ALA A 109 -0.09 6.31 -24.66
CA ALA A 109 0.82 7.42 -24.38
C ALA A 109 1.07 8.25 -25.65
N MET A 110 1.64 9.45 -25.50
CA MET A 110 2.15 10.21 -26.63
C MET A 110 3.34 9.52 -27.29
N MET A 111 4.16 8.84 -26.50
CA MET A 111 5.30 8.05 -26.97
C MET A 111 5.34 6.74 -26.19
N VAL A 112 5.55 5.62 -26.88
CA VAL A 112 5.80 4.30 -26.30
C VAL A 112 7.12 3.81 -26.87
N ASP A 113 8.08 3.51 -25.98
CA ASP A 113 9.39 2.96 -26.35
C ASP A 113 9.52 1.57 -25.70
N ILE A 114 9.66 0.54 -26.52
CA ILE A 114 9.80 -0.85 -26.10
C ILE A 114 11.14 -1.36 -26.62
N LYS A 115 12.07 -1.62 -25.71
CA LYS A 115 13.41 -2.11 -26.04
C LYS A 115 13.68 -3.48 -25.41
N ALA A 116 14.30 -4.34 -26.16
CA ALA A 116 14.81 -5.62 -25.69
C ALA A 116 16.27 -5.79 -26.17
N ASN A 117 17.20 -6.11 -25.26
CA ASN A 117 18.60 -6.25 -25.60
C ASN A 117 18.92 -7.56 -26.35
N ALA A 118 18.13 -8.61 -26.12
CA ALA A 118 18.36 -9.92 -26.73
C ALA A 118 17.23 -10.32 -27.68
N LYS A 119 15.99 -10.39 -27.19
CA LYS A 119 14.85 -10.84 -28.00
C LYS A 119 13.58 -10.11 -27.55
N GLY A 120 12.88 -9.48 -28.49
CA GLY A 120 11.52 -9.02 -28.36
C GLY A 120 10.59 -9.92 -29.18
N THR A 121 9.44 -10.28 -28.65
CA THR A 121 8.42 -11.03 -29.39
C THR A 121 7.09 -10.35 -29.26
N LEU A 122 6.42 -10.12 -30.39
CA LEU A 122 5.07 -9.65 -30.47
C LEU A 122 4.26 -10.66 -31.28
N SER A 123 3.26 -11.29 -30.66
CA SER A 123 2.46 -12.31 -31.28
C SER A 123 0.98 -12.19 -30.91
N ALA A 124 0.12 -12.62 -31.81
CA ALA A 124 -1.32 -12.68 -31.57
C ALA A 124 -1.84 -14.04 -32.09
N GLY A 125 -2.82 -14.63 -31.39
CA GLY A 125 -3.40 -15.90 -31.79
C GLY A 125 -4.25 -15.82 -33.04
N ALA A 126 -4.90 -14.69 -33.30
CA ALA A 126 -5.77 -14.50 -34.45
C ALA A 126 -5.26 -13.37 -35.37
N MET A 127 -5.11 -12.16 -34.88
CA MET A 127 -4.74 -11.01 -35.70
C MET A 127 -3.80 -10.09 -34.94
N LEU A 128 -2.70 -9.69 -35.57
CA LEU A 128 -1.82 -8.63 -35.16
C LEU A 128 -1.97 -7.46 -36.12
N GLU A 129 -2.46 -6.34 -35.68
CA GLU A 129 -2.60 -5.14 -36.48
C GLU A 129 -1.57 -4.08 -36.01
N VAL A 130 -0.77 -3.58 -36.98
CA VAL A 130 0.18 -2.49 -36.74
C VAL A 130 -0.17 -1.35 -37.68
N LYS A 131 -0.56 -0.20 -37.15
CA LYS A 131 -0.91 1.00 -37.90
C LYS A 131 0.01 2.17 -37.54
N GLY A 132 0.41 2.94 -38.53
CA GLY A 132 1.16 4.18 -38.35
C GLY A 132 1.24 4.96 -39.65
N GLY A 133 1.47 6.27 -39.57
CA GLY A 133 1.75 7.08 -40.76
C GLY A 133 3.02 6.61 -41.49
N LEU A 134 3.98 6.08 -40.77
CA LEU A 134 5.14 5.36 -41.28
C LEU A 134 5.39 4.14 -40.39
N VAL A 135 5.47 2.96 -40.97
CA VAL A 135 5.91 1.73 -40.30
C VAL A 135 7.24 1.31 -40.94
N LYS A 136 8.31 1.24 -40.14
CA LYS A 136 9.63 0.80 -40.60
C LYS A 136 9.98 -0.52 -39.93
N ILE A 137 10.27 -1.52 -40.71
CA ILE A 137 10.72 -2.86 -40.30
C ILE A 137 12.05 -3.12 -40.98
N ASN A 138 13.07 -3.44 -40.17
CA ASN A 138 14.43 -3.76 -40.68
C ASN A 138 14.66 -5.25 -40.68
#